data_9e66d4684640d74827637200904f6e2d
#
_entry.id   9e66d4684640d74827637200904f6e2d
#
_cell.length_a   1.000
_cell.length_b   1.000
_cell.length_c   1.000
_cell.angle_alpha   90.00
_cell.angle_beta   90.00
_cell.angle_gamma   90.00
#
_symmetry.space_group_name_H-M   'P 1'
#
loop_
_entity.id
_entity.type
_entity.pdbx_description
1 polymer ?
#
loop_
_entity_poly.entity_id
_entity_poly.type
_entity_poly.pdbx_seq_one_letter_code
_entity_poly.pdbx_strand_id
1 'polypeptide(L)'
;MHPSYLVRTAEVPAYQPANHHHTFNQRLIGPETVGARQMEVLLGTLHKGGGALPHAHPGIEQACHLLEGTAHVEVAGQAFEMVAGDTCFFPADEMHVFTVTSE
;
A
#
# COMPACT_ATOMS: atom_id res chain seq x y z
N MET A 1 -7.44 12.68 -26.99
CA MET A 1 -6.21 12.98 -26.24
C MET A 1 -5.71 11.68 -25.64
N HIS A 2 -4.42 11.39 -25.81
CA HIS A 2 -3.81 10.22 -25.19
C HIS A 2 -3.39 10.58 -23.77
N PRO A 3 -3.63 9.71 -22.78
CA PRO A 3 -3.11 9.92 -21.46
C PRO A 3 -1.58 9.89 -21.49
N SER A 4 -0.98 10.68 -20.63
CA SER A 4 0.47 10.59 -20.44
C SER A 4 0.77 9.29 -19.70
N TYR A 5 1.82 8.60 -20.11
CA TYR A 5 2.29 7.41 -19.40
C TYR A 5 3.28 7.73 -18.28
N LEU A 6 3.65 8.99 -18.15
CA LEU A 6 4.47 9.46 -17.04
C LEU A 6 3.56 10.05 -15.98
N VAL A 7 3.74 9.63 -14.73
CA VAL A 7 3.02 10.16 -13.59
C VAL A 7 4.03 10.79 -12.64
N ARG A 8 3.81 12.05 -12.28
CA ARG A 8 4.63 12.76 -11.30
C ARG A 8 3.93 12.71 -9.95
N THR A 9 4.58 12.13 -8.96
CA THR A 9 4.00 11.94 -7.64
C THR A 9 3.46 13.24 -7.05
N ALA A 10 4.17 14.35 -7.23
CA ALA A 10 3.76 15.65 -6.68
C ALA A 10 2.41 16.14 -7.22
N GLU A 11 1.97 15.62 -8.35
CA GLU A 11 0.71 16.02 -8.98
C GLU A 11 -0.45 15.09 -8.65
N VAL A 12 -0.20 14.01 -7.90
CA VAL A 12 -1.24 13.03 -7.55
C VAL A 12 -1.79 13.37 -6.16
N PRO A 13 -3.10 13.62 -6.05
CA PRO A 13 -3.69 13.94 -4.74
C PRO A 13 -3.63 12.73 -3.81
N ALA A 14 -3.39 13.01 -2.53
CA ALA A 14 -3.41 12.00 -1.50
C ALA A 14 -4.82 11.82 -0.94
N TYR A 15 -5.13 10.61 -0.51
CA TYR A 15 -6.40 10.31 0.15
C TYR A 15 -6.17 9.34 1.30
N GLN A 16 -7.10 9.31 2.27
CA GLN A 16 -7.04 8.34 3.34
C GLN A 16 -7.99 7.18 2.98
N PRO A 17 -7.44 5.96 2.82
CA PRO A 17 -8.28 4.80 2.45
C PRO A 17 -9.28 4.47 3.55
N ALA A 18 -10.39 3.84 3.15
CA ALA A 18 -11.38 3.34 4.10
C ALA A 18 -10.76 2.30 5.03
N ASN A 19 -11.18 2.29 6.30
CA ASN A 19 -10.69 1.37 7.34
C ASN A 19 -9.20 1.49 7.63
N HIS A 20 -8.56 2.55 7.17
CA HIS A 20 -7.17 2.89 7.49
C HIS A 20 -7.14 4.09 8.44
N HIS A 21 -6.06 4.21 9.19
CA HIS A 21 -5.83 5.36 10.06
C HIS A 21 -4.38 5.82 9.93
N HIS A 22 -4.15 7.11 10.05
CA HIS A 22 -2.83 7.73 9.87
C HIS A 22 -2.13 7.28 8.59
N THR A 23 -2.92 7.03 7.54
CA THR A 23 -2.46 6.50 6.25
C THR A 23 -2.96 7.41 5.13
N PHE A 24 -2.04 7.81 4.25
CA PHE A 24 -2.36 8.61 3.08
C PHE A 24 -1.79 7.93 1.85
N ASN A 25 -2.65 7.61 0.90
CA ASN A 25 -2.26 6.95 -0.34
C ASN A 25 -2.31 7.91 -1.51
N GLN A 26 -1.39 7.71 -2.44
CA GLN A 26 -1.42 8.34 -3.76
C GLN A 26 -1.48 7.21 -4.77
N ARG A 27 -2.52 7.17 -5.60
CA ARG A 27 -2.62 6.17 -6.65
C ARG A 27 -1.84 6.65 -7.86
N LEU A 28 -0.61 6.18 -7.98
CA LEU A 28 0.29 6.60 -9.04
C LEU A 28 -0.12 5.99 -10.38
N ILE A 29 -0.42 4.70 -10.40
CA ILE A 29 -0.90 4.01 -11.60
C ILE A 29 -2.28 3.46 -11.30
N GLY A 30 -3.24 3.86 -12.11
CA GLY A 30 -4.62 3.45 -11.97
C GLY A 30 -5.45 3.95 -13.14
N PRO A 31 -6.78 3.71 -13.11
CA PRO A 31 -7.65 4.13 -14.20
C PRO A 31 -7.65 5.65 -14.42
N GLU A 32 -7.56 6.44 -13.35
CA GLU A 32 -7.65 7.90 -13.41
C GLU A 32 -6.35 8.58 -13.83
N THR A 33 -5.21 7.88 -13.80
CA THR A 33 -3.92 8.45 -14.20
C THR A 33 -3.54 8.06 -15.62
N VAL A 34 -3.43 6.77 -15.89
CA VAL A 34 -2.93 6.26 -17.17
C VAL A 34 -3.91 5.29 -17.84
N GLY A 35 -5.10 5.11 -17.30
CA GLY A 35 -6.09 4.18 -17.86
C GLY A 35 -5.78 2.72 -17.61
N ALA A 36 -4.99 2.42 -16.58
CA ALA A 36 -4.66 1.04 -16.24
C ALA A 36 -5.90 0.27 -15.78
N ARG A 37 -6.05 -0.97 -16.23
CA ARG A 37 -7.21 -1.81 -15.92
C ARG A 37 -6.89 -3.04 -15.10
N GLN A 38 -5.64 -3.50 -15.16
CA GLN A 38 -5.23 -4.77 -14.57
C GLN A 38 -4.21 -4.62 -13.46
N MET A 39 -3.74 -3.41 -13.22
CA MET A 39 -2.78 -3.16 -12.16
C MET A 39 -2.96 -1.76 -11.60
N GLU A 40 -2.49 -1.57 -10.40
CA GLU A 40 -2.33 -0.25 -9.83
C GLU A 40 -1.06 -0.19 -9.00
N VAL A 41 -0.51 1.01 -8.89
CA VAL A 41 0.66 1.27 -8.05
C VAL A 41 0.28 2.39 -7.09
N LEU A 42 0.41 2.12 -5.81
CA LEU A 42 0.10 3.08 -4.75
C LEU A 42 1.37 3.43 -4.00
N LEU A 43 1.54 4.73 -3.72
CA LEU A 43 2.52 5.17 -2.75
C LEU A 43 1.77 5.46 -1.44
N GLY A 44 2.07 4.68 -0.41
CA GLY A 44 1.47 4.87 0.91
C GLY A 44 2.42 5.62 1.83
N THR A 45 1.89 6.63 2.51
CA THR A 45 2.60 7.35 3.56
C THR A 45 1.84 7.13 4.85
N LEU A 46 2.50 6.50 5.83
CA LEU A 46 1.90 6.15 7.10
C LEU A 46 2.71 6.78 8.23
N HIS A 47 2.00 7.41 9.15
CA HIS A 47 2.61 7.88 10.39
C HIS A 47 2.65 6.74 11.41
N LYS A 48 3.45 6.89 12.46
CA LYS A 48 3.59 5.86 13.49
C LYS A 48 2.22 5.43 14.02
N GLY A 49 2.02 4.11 14.11
CA GLY A 49 0.73 3.53 14.47
C GLY A 49 -0.27 3.47 13.32
N GLY A 50 0.10 4.02 12.16
CA GLY A 50 -0.75 3.95 10.98
C GLY A 50 -0.87 2.55 10.44
N GLY A 51 -1.98 2.29 9.77
CA GLY A 51 -2.28 0.99 9.19
C GLY A 51 -3.76 0.85 8.96
N ALA A 52 -4.21 -0.38 8.85
CA ALA A 52 -5.61 -0.73 8.65
C ALA A 52 -6.04 -1.77 9.67
N LEU A 53 -7.35 -1.89 9.84
CA LEU A 53 -7.90 -3.04 10.54
C LEU A 53 -7.54 -4.31 9.77
N PRO A 54 -7.44 -5.47 10.45
CA PRO A 54 -7.19 -6.73 9.77
C PRO A 54 -8.19 -6.94 8.64
N HIS A 55 -7.68 -7.30 7.46
CA HIS A 55 -8.54 -7.48 6.28
C HIS A 55 -7.91 -8.45 5.30
N ALA A 56 -8.72 -8.90 4.35
CA ALA A 56 -8.30 -9.73 3.24
C ALA A 56 -8.92 -9.19 1.95
N HIS A 57 -8.27 -9.45 0.84
CA HIS A 57 -8.77 -9.04 -0.48
C HIS A 57 -9.07 -10.30 -1.30
N PRO A 58 -10.35 -10.62 -1.52
CA PRO A 58 -10.71 -11.81 -2.30
C PRO A 58 -10.17 -11.74 -3.72
N GLY A 59 -9.44 -12.76 -4.12
CA GLY A 59 -8.92 -12.90 -5.48
C GLY A 59 -7.82 -11.92 -5.87
N ILE A 60 -7.29 -11.14 -4.92
CA ILE A 60 -6.31 -10.10 -5.21
C ILE A 60 -5.01 -10.37 -4.47
N GLU A 61 -3.93 -10.49 -5.20
CA GLU A 61 -2.58 -10.53 -4.63
C GLU A 61 -2.00 -9.13 -4.56
N GLN A 62 -1.21 -8.87 -3.53
CA GLN A 62 -0.53 -7.59 -3.34
C GLN A 62 0.90 -7.80 -2.89
N ALA A 63 1.73 -6.81 -3.14
CA ALA A 63 3.09 -6.78 -2.60
C ALA A 63 3.32 -5.39 -1.99
N CYS A 64 4.16 -5.34 -0.98
CA CYS A 64 4.56 -4.09 -0.35
C CYS A 64 6.08 -4.04 -0.28
N HIS A 65 6.65 -2.99 -0.83
CA HIS A 65 8.07 -2.70 -0.70
C HIS A 65 8.22 -1.47 0.20
N LEU A 66 8.92 -1.63 1.33
CA LEU A 66 9.10 -0.56 2.30
C LEU A 66 10.27 0.32 1.88
N LEU A 67 10.00 1.58 1.61
CA LEU A 67 11.02 2.54 1.18
C LEU A 67 11.76 3.16 2.36
N GLU A 68 11.06 3.47 3.43
CA GLU A 68 11.61 4.12 4.62
C GLU A 68 10.91 3.59 5.87
N GLY A 69 11.61 3.63 6.99
CA GLY A 69 11.03 3.31 8.28
C GLY A 69 10.99 1.82 8.61
N THR A 70 10.13 1.48 9.56
CA THR A 70 9.94 0.10 10.04
C THR A 70 8.46 -0.18 10.22
N ALA A 71 8.08 -1.45 10.10
CA ALA A 71 6.69 -1.88 10.26
C ALA A 71 6.61 -3.27 10.85
N HIS A 72 5.53 -3.52 11.59
CA HIS A 72 5.15 -4.86 12.03
C HIS A 72 4.08 -5.38 11.09
N VAL A 73 4.25 -6.60 10.60
CA VAL A 73 3.36 -7.18 9.59
C VAL A 73 2.94 -8.58 10.01
N GLU A 74 1.67 -8.88 9.83
CA GLU A 74 1.13 -10.22 10.01
C GLU A 74 0.39 -10.63 8.75
N VAL A 75 0.74 -11.78 8.21
CA VAL A 75 0.16 -12.31 6.97
C VAL A 75 -0.08 -13.80 7.15
N ALA A 76 -1.33 -14.23 6.96
CA ALA A 76 -1.69 -15.65 7.00
C ALA A 76 -1.15 -16.37 8.25
N GLY A 77 -1.15 -15.70 9.39
CA GLY A 77 -0.64 -16.25 10.65
C GLY A 77 0.85 -16.14 10.86
N GLN A 78 1.60 -15.58 9.90
CA GLN A 78 3.02 -15.30 10.07
C GLN A 78 3.20 -13.85 10.51
N ALA A 79 4.04 -13.62 11.50
CA ALA A 79 4.38 -12.28 11.97
C ALA A 79 5.86 -11.99 11.72
N PHE A 80 6.14 -10.80 11.21
CA PHE A 80 7.52 -10.38 10.97
C PHE A 80 7.65 -8.86 11.04
N GLU A 81 8.89 -8.42 11.24
CA GLU A 81 9.23 -7.00 11.20
C GLU A 81 9.87 -6.68 9.86
N MET A 82 9.47 -5.53 9.28
CA MET A 82 10.07 -5.04 8.04
C MET A 82 10.93 -3.81 8.33
N VAL A 83 12.05 -3.73 7.65
CA VAL A 83 12.88 -2.53 7.60
C VAL A 83 12.96 -2.03 6.16
N ALA A 84 13.45 -0.82 5.98
CA ALA A 84 13.56 -0.21 4.64
C ALA A 84 14.34 -1.16 3.69
N GLY A 85 13.80 -1.33 2.50
CA GLY A 85 14.35 -2.24 1.49
C GLY A 85 13.72 -3.61 1.46
N ASP A 86 12.96 -3.99 2.50
CA ASP A 86 12.27 -5.28 2.54
C ASP A 86 11.01 -5.24 1.67
N THR A 87 10.64 -6.42 1.18
CA THR A 87 9.42 -6.60 0.41
C THR A 87 8.64 -7.78 0.96
N CYS A 88 7.33 -7.60 1.15
CA CYS A 88 6.46 -8.71 1.56
C CYS A 88 5.36 -8.93 0.55
N PHE A 89 4.74 -10.09 0.65
CA PHE A 89 3.65 -10.52 -0.24
C PHE A 89 2.39 -10.79 0.57
N PHE A 90 1.26 -10.33 0.06
CA PHE A 90 -0.05 -10.59 0.65
C PHE A 90 -0.81 -11.53 -0.30
N PRO A 91 -0.92 -12.83 0.05
CA PRO A 91 -1.69 -13.76 -0.78
C PRO A 91 -3.15 -13.35 -0.88
N ALA A 92 -3.78 -13.71 -1.99
CA ALA A 92 -5.22 -13.51 -2.14
C ALA A 92 -5.97 -14.28 -1.05
N ASP A 93 -7.07 -13.69 -0.58
CA ASP A 93 -8.00 -14.28 0.39
C ASP A 93 -7.44 -14.48 1.81
N GLU A 94 -6.19 -14.12 2.06
CA GLU A 94 -5.59 -14.26 3.39
C GLU A 94 -5.65 -12.95 4.16
N MET A 95 -5.92 -13.06 5.46
CA MET A 95 -5.94 -11.89 6.35
C MET A 95 -4.53 -11.34 6.53
N HIS A 96 -4.42 -10.01 6.52
CA HIS A 96 -3.14 -9.35 6.78
C HIS A 96 -3.34 -8.07 7.59
N VAL A 97 -2.29 -7.70 8.32
CA VAL A 97 -2.22 -6.46 9.11
C VAL A 97 -0.86 -5.84 8.86
N PHE A 98 -0.84 -4.53 8.67
CA PHE A 98 0.38 -3.77 8.50
C PHE A 98 0.33 -2.56 9.43
N THR A 99 1.31 -2.41 10.31
CA THR A 99 1.36 -1.32 11.28
C THR A 99 2.74 -0.69 11.28
N VAL A 100 2.79 0.62 11.06
CA VAL A 100 4.04 1.36 11.11
C VAL A 100 4.51 1.50 12.55
N THR A 101 5.77 1.16 12.80
CA THR A 101 6.39 1.21 14.13
C THR A 101 7.41 2.34 14.25
N SER A 102 7.85 2.92 13.14
CA SER A 102 8.76 4.06 13.14
C SER A 102 8.04 5.40 13.17
N GLU A 103 8.76 6.42 13.53
CA GLU A 103 8.28 7.82 13.49
C GLU A 103 8.11 8.31 12.03
#